data_c24001c54fc2421c612b052782083f67
#
_entry.id   c24001c54fc2421c612b052782083f67
#
_cell.length_a   1.000
_cell.length_b   1.000
_cell.length_c   1.000
_cell.angle_alpha   90.00
_cell.angle_beta   90.00
_cell.angle_gamma   90.00
#
_symmetry.space_group_name_H-M   'P 1'
#
loop_
_entity.id
_entity.type
_entity.pdbx_description
1 polymer ?
#
loop_
_entity_poly.entity_id
_entity_poly.type
_entity_poly.pdbx_seq_one_letter_code
_entity_poly.pdbx_strand_id
1 'polypeptide(L)'
;MTTQEFTGRTALVTGAASGIGLAVATMLAGRGAKVAVADFRLDAAREAVAALEAIGAEALAVQVDVTDPASVEAAVRTTVQGLGPLSLAVNNAGIGGAVAPTGGYDPQDWRRVLATNLDGVFYSMRYELPEILAAGGGAIVNMSSILGTNGFAGSPAYVAAKHGVVGLTKSTALEYAGQGVRVNAVGPGFVDTPLLKDADPAARAALIALHPAGRLGRAEEVAELTAFLLSERASFITGSYHLVDGGYSAR
;
A
#
# COMPACT_ATOMS: atom_id res chain seq x y z
N MET A 1 -11.66 -23.89 -0.48
CA MET A 1 -12.80 -22.95 -0.58
C MET A 1 -12.24 -21.57 -0.31
N THR A 2 -12.24 -20.69 -1.29
CA THR A 2 -11.93 -19.28 -1.08
C THR A 2 -12.99 -18.70 -0.15
N THR A 3 -12.59 -18.24 1.03
CA THR A 3 -13.52 -17.60 1.97
C THR A 3 -13.94 -16.27 1.38
N GLN A 4 -15.23 -16.04 1.22
CA GLN A 4 -15.82 -14.76 0.74
C GLN A 4 -15.80 -13.72 1.89
N GLU A 5 -14.61 -13.53 2.47
CA GLU A 5 -14.35 -12.77 3.70
C GLU A 5 -14.71 -11.28 3.59
N PHE A 6 -14.63 -10.73 2.37
CA PHE A 6 -14.87 -9.31 2.10
C PHE A 6 -16.17 -9.04 1.31
N THR A 7 -17.09 -10.01 1.26
CA THR A 7 -18.37 -9.81 0.58
C THR A 7 -19.10 -8.58 1.11
N GLY A 8 -19.55 -7.72 0.19
CA GLY A 8 -20.23 -6.47 0.53
C GLY A 8 -19.32 -5.33 0.97
N ARG A 9 -17.98 -5.53 0.98
CA ARG A 9 -17.00 -4.50 1.32
C ARG A 9 -16.43 -3.87 0.05
N THR A 10 -16.26 -2.55 0.06
CA THR A 10 -15.55 -1.81 -0.99
C THR A 10 -14.14 -1.48 -0.52
N ALA A 11 -13.15 -1.77 -1.35
CA ALA A 11 -11.73 -1.49 -1.12
C ALA A 11 -11.19 -0.51 -2.16
N LEU A 12 -10.42 0.49 -1.73
CA LEU A 12 -9.59 1.35 -2.58
C LEU A 12 -8.13 0.95 -2.40
N VAL A 13 -7.42 0.65 -3.51
CA VAL A 13 -5.99 0.31 -3.47
C VAL A 13 -5.24 1.26 -4.39
N THR A 14 -4.29 2.04 -3.86
CA THR A 14 -3.46 2.96 -4.65
C THR A 14 -2.20 2.28 -5.16
N GLY A 15 -1.71 2.66 -6.36
CA GLY A 15 -0.61 1.98 -7.05
C GLY A 15 -0.94 0.52 -7.38
N ALA A 16 -2.21 0.26 -7.72
CA ALA A 16 -2.76 -1.09 -7.83
C ALA A 16 -2.66 -1.70 -9.23
N ALA A 17 -2.08 -1.00 -10.21
CA ALA A 17 -1.91 -1.54 -11.56
C ALA A 17 -0.71 -2.51 -11.68
N SER A 18 0.11 -2.68 -10.64
CA SER A 18 1.27 -3.58 -10.69
C SER A 18 1.76 -3.98 -9.30
N GLY A 19 2.68 -4.96 -9.25
CA GLY A 19 3.43 -5.33 -8.06
C GLY A 19 2.57 -5.70 -6.85
N ILE A 20 2.93 -5.20 -5.68
CA ILE A 20 2.22 -5.48 -4.41
C ILE A 20 0.78 -4.98 -4.47
N GLY A 21 0.54 -3.78 -5.01
CA GLY A 21 -0.81 -3.22 -5.12
C GLY A 21 -1.75 -4.10 -5.93
N LEU A 22 -1.27 -4.62 -7.08
CA LEU A 22 -2.05 -5.55 -7.91
C LEU A 22 -2.31 -6.88 -7.20
N ALA A 23 -1.32 -7.44 -6.52
CA ALA A 23 -1.50 -8.67 -5.75
C ALA A 23 -2.53 -8.50 -4.62
N VAL A 24 -2.51 -7.35 -3.92
CA VAL A 24 -3.51 -7.00 -2.91
C VAL A 24 -4.90 -6.86 -3.53
N ALA A 25 -5.03 -6.10 -4.62
CA ALA A 25 -6.29 -5.91 -5.33
C ALA A 25 -6.89 -7.25 -5.78
N THR A 26 -6.06 -8.12 -6.38
CA THR A 26 -6.45 -9.47 -6.82
C THR A 26 -6.91 -10.33 -5.64
N MET A 27 -6.19 -10.30 -4.53
CA MET A 27 -6.54 -11.08 -3.35
C MET A 27 -7.84 -10.63 -2.70
N LEU A 28 -8.05 -9.32 -2.55
CA LEU A 28 -9.30 -8.77 -2.01
C LEU A 28 -10.50 -9.10 -2.91
N ALA A 29 -10.33 -8.93 -4.21
CA ALA A 29 -11.33 -9.28 -5.22
C ALA A 29 -11.69 -10.77 -5.18
N GLY A 30 -10.69 -11.65 -5.16
CA GLY A 30 -10.88 -13.10 -5.05
C GLY A 30 -11.53 -13.55 -3.74
N ARG A 31 -11.53 -12.69 -2.71
CA ARG A 31 -12.20 -12.90 -1.41
C ARG A 31 -13.52 -12.11 -1.29
N GLY A 32 -14.06 -11.62 -2.41
CA GLY A 32 -15.41 -11.03 -2.49
C GLY A 32 -15.52 -9.53 -2.28
N ALA A 33 -14.41 -8.79 -2.17
CA ALA A 33 -14.46 -7.34 -2.15
C ALA A 33 -14.77 -6.76 -3.54
N LYS A 34 -15.46 -5.63 -3.57
CA LYS A 34 -15.48 -4.72 -4.70
C LYS A 34 -14.20 -3.88 -4.65
N VAL A 35 -13.45 -3.76 -5.74
CA VAL A 35 -12.10 -3.18 -5.71
C VAL A 35 -11.94 -2.02 -6.68
N ALA A 36 -11.64 -0.83 -6.17
CA ALA A 36 -11.12 0.27 -6.96
C ALA A 36 -9.60 0.11 -7.12
N VAL A 37 -9.19 -0.14 -8.35
CA VAL A 37 -7.79 -0.20 -8.79
C VAL A 37 -7.37 1.22 -9.14
N ALA A 38 -6.72 1.92 -8.20
CA ALA A 38 -6.32 3.30 -8.37
C ALA A 38 -4.83 3.37 -8.73
N ASP A 39 -4.50 4.03 -9.85
CA ASP A 39 -3.13 4.17 -10.32
C ASP A 39 -2.96 5.50 -11.08
N PHE A 40 -1.72 5.98 -11.15
CA PHE A 40 -1.38 7.15 -11.95
C PHE A 40 -1.63 6.89 -13.44
N ARG A 41 -1.35 5.67 -13.90
CA ARG A 41 -1.55 5.20 -15.26
C ARG A 41 -2.92 4.55 -15.42
N LEU A 42 -3.90 5.32 -15.86
CA LEU A 42 -5.28 4.83 -16.00
C LEU A 42 -5.40 3.60 -16.93
N ASP A 43 -4.62 3.53 -18.00
CA ASP A 43 -4.68 2.39 -18.92
C ASP A 43 -4.19 1.09 -18.25
N ALA A 44 -3.11 1.16 -17.46
CA ALA A 44 -2.65 0.02 -16.67
C ALA A 44 -3.67 -0.38 -15.58
N ALA A 45 -4.38 0.59 -14.98
CA ALA A 45 -5.47 0.30 -14.06
C ALA A 45 -6.64 -0.42 -14.75
N ARG A 46 -6.98 -0.03 -15.99
CA ARG A 46 -8.01 -0.71 -16.79
C ARG A 46 -7.63 -2.16 -17.14
N GLU A 47 -6.37 -2.41 -17.50
CA GLU A 47 -5.86 -3.76 -17.74
C GLU A 47 -5.97 -4.63 -16.48
N ALA A 48 -5.61 -4.08 -15.32
CA ALA A 48 -5.75 -4.78 -14.05
C ALA A 48 -7.22 -5.07 -13.72
N VAL A 49 -8.13 -4.11 -13.93
CA VAL A 49 -9.58 -4.30 -13.74
C VAL A 49 -10.10 -5.43 -14.63
N ALA A 50 -9.74 -5.45 -15.91
CA ALA A 50 -10.17 -6.53 -16.82
C ALA A 50 -9.74 -7.92 -16.32
N ALA A 51 -8.55 -8.03 -15.71
CA ALA A 51 -8.09 -9.28 -15.10
C ALA A 51 -8.92 -9.65 -13.85
N LEU A 52 -9.34 -8.68 -13.04
CA LEU A 52 -10.21 -8.92 -11.88
C LEU A 52 -11.65 -9.31 -12.31
N GLU A 53 -12.18 -8.67 -13.32
CA GLU A 53 -13.50 -9.00 -13.89
C GLU A 53 -13.51 -10.41 -14.50
N ALA A 54 -12.40 -10.84 -15.09
CA ALA A 54 -12.26 -12.19 -15.65
C ALA A 54 -12.39 -13.32 -14.60
N ILE A 55 -12.13 -13.01 -13.32
CA ILE A 55 -12.36 -13.92 -12.18
C ILE A 55 -13.72 -13.69 -11.50
N GLY A 56 -14.59 -12.86 -12.09
CA GLY A 56 -15.95 -12.59 -11.60
C GLY A 56 -16.04 -11.52 -10.50
N ALA A 57 -14.99 -10.72 -10.32
CA ALA A 57 -14.99 -9.65 -9.32
C ALA A 57 -15.64 -8.36 -9.86
N GLU A 58 -16.23 -7.57 -8.98
CA GLU A 58 -16.66 -6.20 -9.26
C GLU A 58 -15.49 -5.25 -9.03
N ALA A 59 -15.00 -4.60 -10.09
CA ALA A 59 -13.83 -3.74 -10.02
C ALA A 59 -14.00 -2.44 -10.82
N LEU A 60 -13.25 -1.39 -10.45
CA LEU A 60 -13.30 -0.07 -11.09
C LEU A 60 -11.89 0.47 -11.25
N ALA A 61 -11.53 0.89 -12.47
CA ALA A 61 -10.28 1.61 -12.73
C ALA A 61 -10.43 3.10 -12.38
N VAL A 62 -9.53 3.60 -11.54
CA VAL A 62 -9.54 4.98 -11.07
C VAL A 62 -8.18 5.61 -11.33
N GLN A 63 -8.15 6.77 -12.01
CA GLN A 63 -6.91 7.52 -12.13
C GLN A 63 -6.65 8.32 -10.86
N VAL A 64 -5.41 8.26 -10.34
CA VAL A 64 -5.01 9.05 -9.19
C VAL A 64 -3.53 9.45 -9.27
N ASP A 65 -3.27 10.74 -9.07
CA ASP A 65 -1.96 11.24 -8.66
C ASP A 65 -2.00 11.46 -7.15
N VAL A 66 -1.32 10.60 -6.38
CA VAL A 66 -1.33 10.69 -4.92
C VAL A 66 -0.60 11.94 -4.39
N THR A 67 0.17 12.63 -5.22
CA THR A 67 0.85 13.88 -4.85
C THR A 67 -0.07 15.10 -4.93
N ASP A 68 -1.24 14.96 -5.57
CA ASP A 68 -2.25 16.00 -5.69
C ASP A 68 -3.47 15.68 -4.82
N PRO A 69 -3.73 16.44 -3.75
CA PRO A 69 -4.87 16.21 -2.86
C PRO A 69 -6.22 16.28 -3.57
N ALA A 70 -6.38 17.10 -4.62
CA ALA A 70 -7.62 17.17 -5.37
C ALA A 70 -7.85 15.91 -6.22
N SER A 71 -6.78 15.34 -6.78
CA SER A 71 -6.82 14.06 -7.49
C SER A 71 -7.21 12.92 -6.55
N VAL A 72 -6.66 12.90 -5.33
CA VAL A 72 -7.00 11.89 -4.31
C VAL A 72 -8.45 12.00 -3.88
N GLU A 73 -8.95 13.22 -3.59
CA GLU A 73 -10.36 13.47 -3.27
C GLU A 73 -11.29 12.96 -4.38
N ALA A 74 -10.97 13.27 -5.63
CA ALA A 74 -11.74 12.81 -6.77
C ALA A 74 -11.72 11.28 -6.90
N ALA A 75 -10.59 10.62 -6.65
CA ALA A 75 -10.45 9.17 -6.71
C ALA A 75 -11.30 8.48 -5.63
N VAL A 76 -11.29 8.97 -4.40
CA VAL A 76 -12.13 8.45 -3.30
C VAL A 76 -13.61 8.62 -3.66
N ARG A 77 -14.02 9.80 -4.10
CA ARG A 77 -15.41 10.08 -4.52
C ARG A 77 -15.84 9.16 -5.67
N THR A 78 -15.00 8.98 -6.68
CA THR A 78 -15.28 8.09 -7.82
C THR A 78 -15.46 6.64 -7.35
N THR A 79 -14.63 6.18 -6.41
CA THR A 79 -14.74 4.86 -5.81
C THR A 79 -16.09 4.65 -5.12
N VAL A 80 -16.47 5.60 -4.26
CA VAL A 80 -17.76 5.53 -3.52
C VAL A 80 -18.95 5.57 -4.47
N GLN A 81 -18.92 6.43 -5.50
CA GLN A 81 -19.98 6.52 -6.49
C GLN A 81 -20.11 5.26 -7.36
N GLY A 82 -18.99 4.63 -7.71
CA GLY A 82 -18.98 3.46 -8.60
C GLY A 82 -19.21 2.12 -7.90
N LEU A 83 -18.69 1.95 -6.68
CA LEU A 83 -18.67 0.66 -5.99
C LEU A 83 -19.45 0.64 -4.67
N GLY A 84 -19.94 1.80 -4.21
CA GLY A 84 -20.64 1.93 -2.93
C GLY A 84 -19.74 2.31 -1.76
N PRO A 85 -20.25 2.28 -0.52
CA PRO A 85 -19.57 2.80 0.66
C PRO A 85 -18.17 2.21 0.86
N LEU A 86 -17.17 3.09 1.00
CA LEU A 86 -15.79 2.69 1.21
C LEU A 86 -15.57 2.21 2.64
N SER A 87 -15.04 1.02 2.82
CA SER A 87 -14.75 0.45 4.15
C SER A 87 -13.35 -0.11 4.30
N LEU A 88 -12.61 -0.29 3.21
CA LEU A 88 -11.24 -0.80 3.20
C LEU A 88 -10.36 0.09 2.33
N ALA A 89 -9.16 0.42 2.80
CA ALA A 89 -8.20 1.17 2.00
C ALA A 89 -6.78 0.60 2.13
N VAL A 90 -6.03 0.63 1.02
CA VAL A 90 -4.61 0.26 0.99
C VAL A 90 -3.81 1.35 0.30
N ASN A 91 -3.04 2.10 1.08
CA ASN A 91 -2.19 3.17 0.63
C ASN A 91 -0.83 2.60 0.23
N ASN A 92 -0.74 2.10 -1.01
CA ASN A 92 0.42 1.35 -1.50
C ASN A 92 1.27 2.13 -2.52
N ALA A 93 0.73 3.15 -3.19
CA ALA A 93 1.48 3.93 -4.18
C ALA A 93 2.82 4.43 -3.63
N GLY A 94 3.89 4.26 -4.40
CA GLY A 94 5.22 4.67 -3.96
C GLY A 94 6.29 4.51 -5.04
N ILE A 95 7.40 5.24 -4.85
CA ILE A 95 8.57 5.26 -5.72
C ILE A 95 9.85 5.08 -4.92
N GLY A 96 10.93 4.56 -5.53
CA GLY A 96 12.21 4.32 -4.87
C GLY A 96 13.04 5.59 -4.61
N GLY A 97 13.07 6.49 -5.57
CA GLY A 97 13.98 7.64 -5.57
C GLY A 97 15.39 7.32 -6.08
N ALA A 98 16.24 8.34 -6.16
CA ALA A 98 17.64 8.19 -6.54
C ALA A 98 18.46 7.50 -5.44
N VAL A 99 19.56 6.91 -5.83
CA VAL A 99 20.57 6.35 -4.89
C VAL A 99 21.73 7.30 -4.79
N ALA A 100 21.83 8.03 -3.66
CA ALA A 100 22.92 8.95 -3.38
C ALA A 100 23.09 9.16 -1.86
N PRO A 101 24.32 9.45 -1.37
CA PRO A 101 24.52 9.78 0.03
C PRO A 101 23.82 11.10 0.40
N THR A 102 23.43 11.25 1.66
CA THR A 102 22.64 12.40 2.15
C THR A 102 23.23 13.74 1.75
N GLY A 103 24.55 13.91 1.86
CA GLY A 103 25.21 15.19 1.52
C GLY A 103 25.22 15.53 0.02
N GLY A 104 24.94 14.57 -0.85
CA GLY A 104 24.85 14.73 -2.31
C GLY A 104 23.46 14.42 -2.89
N TYR A 105 22.44 14.24 -2.02
CA TYR A 105 21.10 13.91 -2.49
C TYR A 105 20.41 15.15 -3.08
N ASP A 106 19.83 15.00 -4.27
CA ASP A 106 19.14 16.10 -4.95
C ASP A 106 17.87 16.54 -4.17
N PRO A 107 17.76 17.83 -3.78
CA PRO A 107 16.57 18.33 -3.11
C PRO A 107 15.25 18.19 -3.90
N GLN A 108 15.29 18.14 -5.23
CA GLN A 108 14.10 17.94 -6.04
C GLN A 108 13.63 16.48 -5.95
N ASP A 109 14.56 15.52 -6.02
CA ASP A 109 14.24 14.11 -5.85
C ASP A 109 13.76 13.81 -4.42
N TRP A 110 14.38 14.46 -3.42
CA TRP A 110 13.90 14.41 -2.03
C TRP A 110 12.42 14.78 -1.94
N ARG A 111 12.04 15.94 -2.48
CA ARG A 111 10.64 16.40 -2.46
C ARG A 111 9.71 15.46 -3.21
N ARG A 112 10.12 14.97 -4.38
CA ARG A 112 9.34 14.02 -5.19
C ARG A 112 9.06 12.72 -4.43
N VAL A 113 10.07 12.17 -3.75
CA VAL A 113 9.92 10.93 -2.97
C VAL A 113 9.01 11.16 -1.76
N LEU A 114 9.18 12.25 -1.01
CA LEU A 114 8.31 12.58 0.11
C LEU A 114 6.86 12.82 -0.34
N ALA A 115 6.66 13.61 -1.39
CA ALA A 115 5.33 13.90 -1.92
C ALA A 115 4.57 12.61 -2.28
N THR A 116 5.24 11.63 -2.92
CA THR A 116 4.59 10.37 -3.27
C THR A 116 4.42 9.44 -2.06
N ASN A 117 5.51 9.20 -1.32
CA ASN A 117 5.55 8.09 -0.36
C ASN A 117 5.04 8.45 1.05
N LEU A 118 4.96 9.74 1.38
CA LEU A 118 4.48 10.21 2.68
C LEU A 118 3.26 11.10 2.54
N ASP A 119 3.36 12.22 1.79
CA ASP A 119 2.24 13.14 1.64
C ASP A 119 1.06 12.45 0.95
N GLY A 120 1.33 11.60 -0.06
CA GLY A 120 0.31 10.80 -0.74
C GLY A 120 -0.44 9.85 0.20
N VAL A 121 0.23 9.25 1.18
CA VAL A 121 -0.44 8.43 2.22
C VAL A 121 -1.30 9.30 3.13
N PHE A 122 -0.81 10.48 3.50
CA PHE A 122 -1.58 11.44 4.30
C PHE A 122 -2.83 11.91 3.55
N TYR A 123 -2.70 12.32 2.27
CA TYR A 123 -3.84 12.76 1.46
C TYR A 123 -4.86 11.65 1.27
N SER A 124 -4.40 10.42 1.01
CA SER A 124 -5.29 9.26 0.91
C SER A 124 -6.11 9.08 2.19
N MET A 125 -5.48 8.97 3.35
CA MET A 125 -6.19 8.82 4.61
C MET A 125 -7.12 10.01 4.93
N ARG A 126 -6.71 11.24 4.60
CA ARG A 126 -7.54 12.43 4.81
C ARG A 126 -8.91 12.33 4.14
N TYR A 127 -8.97 11.77 2.93
CA TYR A 127 -10.23 11.65 2.19
C TYR A 127 -10.91 10.29 2.37
N GLU A 128 -10.16 9.24 2.68
CA GLU A 128 -10.70 7.90 2.98
C GLU A 128 -11.43 7.84 4.32
N LEU A 129 -10.87 8.45 5.36
CA LEU A 129 -11.39 8.38 6.73
C LEU A 129 -12.84 8.85 6.86
N PRO A 130 -13.27 10.00 6.30
CA PRO A 130 -14.67 10.41 6.36
C PRO A 130 -15.62 9.41 5.74
N GLU A 131 -15.25 8.81 4.60
CA GLU A 131 -16.05 7.81 3.89
C GLU A 131 -16.13 6.49 4.65
N ILE A 132 -15.01 6.04 5.24
CA ILE A 132 -14.95 4.83 6.07
C ILE A 132 -15.80 5.01 7.34
N LEU A 133 -15.78 6.18 7.96
CA LEU A 133 -16.64 6.51 9.10
C LEU A 133 -18.12 6.51 8.69
N ALA A 134 -18.46 7.11 7.55
CA ALA A 134 -19.82 7.12 7.01
C ALA A 134 -20.32 5.71 6.67
N ALA A 135 -19.43 4.78 6.32
CA ALA A 135 -19.73 3.36 6.11
C ALA A 135 -19.91 2.56 7.42
N GLY A 136 -19.73 3.20 8.58
CA GLY A 136 -19.85 2.56 9.89
C GLY A 136 -18.55 1.95 10.43
N GLY A 137 -17.41 2.33 9.89
CA GLY A 137 -16.09 1.85 10.28
C GLY A 137 -15.41 0.96 9.23
N GLY A 138 -14.17 0.56 9.51
CA GLY A 138 -13.40 -0.23 8.55
C GLY A 138 -11.92 -0.37 8.90
N ALA A 139 -11.10 -0.56 7.87
CA ALA A 139 -9.67 -0.74 8.06
C ALA A 139 -8.83 -0.11 6.95
N ILE A 140 -7.72 0.46 7.34
CA ILE A 140 -6.69 1.03 6.44
C ILE A 140 -5.38 0.30 6.67
N VAL A 141 -4.70 -0.06 5.57
CA VAL A 141 -3.31 -0.54 5.61
C VAL A 141 -2.43 0.41 4.80
N ASN A 142 -1.44 0.97 5.45
CA ASN A 142 -0.42 1.81 4.84
C ASN A 142 0.81 0.97 4.47
N MET A 143 1.22 0.97 3.21
CA MET A 143 2.41 0.25 2.77
C MET A 143 3.67 1.05 3.11
N SER A 144 4.32 0.64 4.21
CA SER A 144 5.64 1.13 4.58
C SER A 144 6.74 0.33 3.86
N SER A 145 7.75 -0.14 4.57
CA SER A 145 8.90 -0.93 4.10
C SER A 145 9.66 -1.42 5.33
N ILE A 146 10.53 -2.42 5.20
CA ILE A 146 11.61 -2.66 6.19
C ILE A 146 12.33 -1.37 6.55
N LEU A 147 12.41 -0.42 5.61
CA LEU A 147 13.00 0.90 5.80
C LEU A 147 12.08 1.89 6.54
N GLY A 148 10.98 1.42 7.10
CA GLY A 148 10.16 2.16 8.06
C GLY A 148 10.73 2.16 9.47
N THR A 149 11.70 1.28 9.76
CA THR A 149 12.40 1.19 11.06
C THR A 149 13.90 0.98 10.91
N ASN A 150 14.38 0.63 9.71
CA ASN A 150 15.81 0.45 9.44
C ASN A 150 16.33 1.54 8.52
N GLY A 151 17.62 1.87 8.64
CA GLY A 151 18.33 2.69 7.67
C GLY A 151 18.76 1.89 6.44
N PHE A 152 19.00 2.60 5.32
CA PHE A 152 19.61 2.05 4.13
C PHE A 152 20.48 3.11 3.46
N ALA A 153 21.76 2.83 3.33
CA ALA A 153 22.69 3.79 2.74
C ALA A 153 22.31 4.13 1.29
N GLY A 154 22.33 5.41 0.96
CA GLY A 154 21.98 5.90 -0.36
C GLY A 154 20.50 6.16 -0.61
N SER A 155 19.60 5.93 0.36
CA SER A 155 18.16 6.13 0.19
C SER A 155 17.54 7.03 1.27
N PRO A 156 18.10 8.21 1.57
CA PRO A 156 17.66 9.02 2.70
C PRO A 156 16.20 9.48 2.60
N ALA A 157 15.74 9.87 1.41
CA ALA A 157 14.36 10.32 1.20
C ALA A 157 13.35 9.20 1.41
N TYR A 158 13.63 8.01 0.85
CA TYR A 158 12.76 6.85 0.99
C TYR A 158 12.69 6.38 2.45
N VAL A 159 13.83 6.29 3.13
CA VAL A 159 13.92 5.94 4.56
C VAL A 159 13.10 6.92 5.40
N ALA A 160 13.29 8.22 5.21
CA ALA A 160 12.54 9.25 5.94
C ALA A 160 11.03 9.14 5.69
N ALA A 161 10.60 8.97 4.42
CA ALA A 161 9.19 8.81 4.08
C ALA A 161 8.57 7.57 4.75
N LYS A 162 9.25 6.41 4.69
CA LYS A 162 8.70 5.17 5.24
C LYS A 162 8.69 5.13 6.77
N HIS A 163 9.63 5.80 7.46
CA HIS A 163 9.53 6.09 8.89
C HIS A 163 8.34 6.99 9.21
N GLY A 164 8.13 8.05 8.40
CA GLY A 164 6.98 8.94 8.51
C GLY A 164 5.65 8.21 8.39
N VAL A 165 5.53 7.27 7.46
CA VAL A 165 4.32 6.42 7.30
C VAL A 165 4.02 5.61 8.55
N VAL A 166 5.04 5.02 9.21
CA VAL A 166 4.86 4.28 10.47
C VAL A 166 4.37 5.22 11.58
N GLY A 167 4.95 6.42 11.69
CA GLY A 167 4.52 7.43 12.65
C GLY A 167 3.07 7.88 12.41
N LEU A 168 2.75 8.22 11.17
CA LEU A 168 1.42 8.65 10.75
C LEU A 168 0.35 7.57 11.01
N THR A 169 0.68 6.30 10.72
CA THR A 169 -0.19 5.15 11.02
C THR A 169 -0.55 5.07 12.50
N LYS A 170 0.43 5.25 13.39
CA LYS A 170 0.21 5.21 14.85
C LYS A 170 -0.68 6.36 15.32
N SER A 171 -0.43 7.58 14.84
CA SER A 171 -1.23 8.76 15.19
C SER A 171 -2.68 8.58 14.77
N THR A 172 -2.90 8.23 13.49
CA THR A 172 -4.25 8.03 12.96
C THR A 172 -5.00 6.88 13.66
N ALA A 173 -4.30 5.80 14.01
CA ALA A 173 -4.91 4.70 14.76
C ALA A 173 -5.43 5.15 16.14
N LEU A 174 -4.66 5.98 16.86
CA LEU A 174 -5.08 6.53 18.16
C LEU A 174 -6.30 7.45 18.06
N GLU A 175 -6.40 8.21 16.96
CA GLU A 175 -7.49 9.15 16.72
C GLU A 175 -8.81 8.45 16.37
N TYR A 176 -8.75 7.33 15.64
CA TYR A 176 -9.92 6.71 15.00
C TYR A 176 -10.31 5.34 15.53
N ALA A 177 -9.51 4.70 16.39
CA ALA A 177 -9.83 3.37 16.94
C ALA A 177 -11.18 3.36 17.70
N GLY A 178 -11.45 4.40 18.50
CA GLY A 178 -12.70 4.55 19.24
C GLY A 178 -13.94 4.79 18.34
N GLN A 179 -13.72 5.06 17.05
CA GLN A 179 -14.75 5.28 16.04
C GLN A 179 -14.88 4.09 15.07
N GLY A 180 -14.28 2.94 15.41
CA GLY A 180 -14.40 1.71 14.63
C GLY A 180 -13.51 1.65 13.38
N VAL A 181 -12.45 2.47 13.27
CA VAL A 181 -11.49 2.41 12.18
C VAL A 181 -10.15 1.91 12.69
N ARG A 182 -9.63 0.84 12.07
CA ARG A 182 -8.31 0.29 12.34
C ARG A 182 -7.32 0.76 11.29
N VAL A 183 -6.14 1.20 11.71
CA VAL A 183 -5.08 1.66 10.80
C VAL A 183 -3.77 0.97 11.16
N ASN A 184 -3.22 0.20 10.22
CA ASN A 184 -1.97 -0.53 10.42
C ASN A 184 -0.99 -0.28 9.28
N ALA A 185 0.29 -0.57 9.50
CA ALA A 185 1.31 -0.52 8.48
C ALA A 185 1.91 -1.89 8.20
N VAL A 186 2.22 -2.16 6.94
CA VAL A 186 2.98 -3.34 6.51
C VAL A 186 4.36 -2.89 6.04
N GLY A 187 5.38 -3.63 6.44
CA GLY A 187 6.78 -3.40 6.10
C GLY A 187 7.35 -4.56 5.27
N PRO A 188 7.17 -4.54 3.95
CA PRO A 188 7.81 -5.54 3.09
C PRO A 188 9.33 -5.41 3.10
N GLY A 189 10.02 -6.55 2.99
CA GLY A 189 11.40 -6.62 2.54
C GLY A 189 11.53 -6.28 1.05
N PHE A 190 12.64 -6.70 0.44
CA PHE A 190 12.74 -6.62 -1.01
C PHE A 190 11.88 -7.69 -1.67
N VAL A 191 10.91 -7.23 -2.46
CA VAL A 191 9.89 -8.06 -3.12
C VAL A 191 10.12 -8.05 -4.63
N ASP A 192 9.99 -9.20 -5.27
CA ASP A 192 10.13 -9.34 -6.72
C ASP A 192 8.95 -8.68 -7.44
N THR A 193 9.13 -7.43 -7.82
CA THR A 193 8.13 -6.57 -8.43
C THR A 193 8.75 -5.73 -9.54
N PRO A 194 7.94 -5.06 -10.39
CA PRO A 194 8.45 -4.13 -11.40
C PRO A 194 9.38 -3.03 -10.86
N LEU A 195 9.31 -2.70 -9.57
CA LEU A 195 10.21 -1.73 -8.93
C LEU A 195 11.68 -2.20 -8.94
N LEU A 196 11.93 -3.51 -8.94
CA LEU A 196 13.26 -4.12 -8.99
C LEU A 196 13.60 -4.74 -10.35
N LYS A 197 12.75 -4.55 -11.36
CA LYS A 197 12.87 -5.17 -12.68
C LYS A 197 14.18 -4.80 -13.39
N ASP A 198 14.65 -3.56 -13.22
CA ASP A 198 15.84 -3.03 -13.90
C ASP A 198 17.11 -3.17 -13.04
N ALA A 199 17.05 -3.83 -11.89
CA ALA A 199 18.21 -4.14 -11.08
C ALA A 199 19.10 -5.16 -11.81
N ASP A 200 20.40 -4.85 -11.93
CA ASP A 200 21.35 -5.80 -12.51
C ASP A 200 21.45 -7.09 -11.66
N PRO A 201 21.92 -8.22 -12.24
CA PRO A 201 21.99 -9.50 -11.53
C PRO A 201 22.83 -9.45 -10.24
N ALA A 202 23.90 -8.66 -10.18
CA ALA A 202 24.74 -8.55 -9.00
C ALA A 202 24.03 -7.75 -7.89
N ALA A 203 23.38 -6.64 -8.24
CA ALA A 203 22.55 -5.89 -7.31
C ALA A 203 21.39 -6.76 -6.78
N ARG A 204 20.72 -7.52 -7.64
CA ARG A 204 19.65 -8.45 -7.22
C ARG A 204 20.18 -9.52 -6.27
N ALA A 205 21.35 -10.12 -6.55
CA ALA A 205 21.97 -11.11 -5.68
C ALA A 205 22.33 -10.51 -4.30
N ALA A 206 22.84 -9.27 -4.28
CA ALA A 206 23.13 -8.55 -3.05
C ALA A 206 21.86 -8.32 -2.20
N LEU A 207 20.72 -7.93 -2.82
CA LEU A 207 19.45 -7.79 -2.14
C LEU A 207 18.95 -9.13 -1.56
N ILE A 208 19.10 -10.23 -2.31
CA ILE A 208 18.75 -11.59 -1.84
C ILE A 208 19.57 -11.94 -0.59
N ALA A 209 20.89 -11.69 -0.62
CA ALA A 209 21.79 -12.00 0.50
C ALA A 209 21.47 -11.25 1.80
N LEU A 210 20.74 -10.13 1.72
CA LEU A 210 20.26 -9.42 2.91
C LEU A 210 19.12 -10.15 3.64
N HIS A 211 18.46 -11.12 2.99
CA HIS A 211 17.35 -11.86 3.59
C HIS A 211 17.79 -13.23 4.07
N PRO A 212 17.68 -13.56 5.38
CA PRO A 212 17.93 -14.91 5.88
C PRO A 212 17.14 -16.01 5.16
N ALA A 213 15.96 -15.68 4.62
CA ALA A 213 15.15 -16.61 3.81
C ALA A 213 15.80 -16.99 2.45
N GLY A 214 16.92 -16.34 2.06
CA GLY A 214 17.71 -16.67 0.85
C GLY A 214 17.02 -16.33 -0.48
N ARG A 215 16.00 -15.49 -0.46
CA ARG A 215 15.23 -15.06 -1.65
C ARG A 215 14.57 -13.70 -1.45
N LEU A 216 14.12 -13.10 -2.54
CA LEU A 216 13.16 -11.99 -2.49
C LEU A 216 11.78 -12.49 -2.07
N GLY A 217 10.98 -11.61 -1.48
CA GLY A 217 9.57 -11.87 -1.23
C GLY A 217 8.77 -11.92 -2.53
N ARG A 218 7.59 -12.57 -2.48
CA ARG A 218 6.58 -12.47 -3.53
C ARG A 218 5.52 -11.45 -3.14
N ALA A 219 4.92 -10.80 -4.12
CA ALA A 219 3.86 -9.81 -3.88
C ALA A 219 2.66 -10.41 -3.13
N GLU A 220 2.33 -11.68 -3.42
CA GLU A 220 1.24 -12.41 -2.76
C GLU A 220 1.50 -12.64 -1.27
N GLU A 221 2.75 -12.77 -0.83
CA GLU A 221 3.09 -12.93 0.59
C GLU A 221 2.79 -11.65 1.37
N VAL A 222 3.01 -10.49 0.75
CA VAL A 222 2.63 -9.18 1.32
C VAL A 222 1.12 -9.00 1.31
N ALA A 223 0.46 -9.41 0.23
CA ALA A 223 -0.98 -9.32 0.08
C ALA A 223 -1.73 -10.17 1.13
N GLU A 224 -1.21 -11.34 1.50
CA GLU A 224 -1.82 -12.18 2.55
C GLU A 224 -1.88 -11.46 3.90
N LEU A 225 -0.77 -10.85 4.34
CA LEU A 225 -0.77 -10.09 5.60
C LEU A 225 -1.67 -8.86 5.50
N THR A 226 -1.63 -8.16 4.35
CA THR A 226 -2.48 -6.99 4.10
C THR A 226 -3.95 -7.35 4.21
N ALA A 227 -4.39 -8.43 3.56
CA ALA A 227 -5.76 -8.91 3.65
C ALA A 227 -6.13 -9.34 5.08
N PHE A 228 -5.25 -10.03 5.80
CA PHE A 228 -5.48 -10.34 7.21
C PHE A 228 -5.71 -9.09 8.06
N LEU A 229 -4.87 -8.06 7.92
CA LEU A 229 -5.00 -6.82 8.69
C LEU A 229 -6.28 -6.03 8.33
N LEU A 230 -6.77 -6.14 7.11
CA LEU A 230 -8.05 -5.55 6.69
C LEU A 230 -9.27 -6.31 7.21
N SER A 231 -9.12 -7.58 7.54
CA SER A 231 -10.22 -8.48 7.93
C SER A 231 -10.65 -8.31 9.40
N GLU A 232 -11.83 -8.82 9.73
CA GLU A 232 -12.33 -8.87 11.11
C GLU A 232 -11.49 -9.78 12.04
N ARG A 233 -10.68 -10.67 11.48
CA ARG A 233 -9.73 -11.49 12.26
C ARG A 233 -8.64 -10.65 12.94
N ALA A 234 -8.39 -9.44 12.44
CA ALA A 234 -7.48 -8.47 13.01
C ALA A 234 -8.19 -7.40 13.86
N SER A 235 -9.37 -7.69 14.41
CA SER A 235 -10.24 -6.72 15.09
C SER A 235 -9.59 -6.02 16.30
N PHE A 236 -8.56 -6.59 16.91
CA PHE A 236 -7.83 -5.99 18.02
C PHE A 236 -6.42 -5.50 17.62
N ILE A 237 -6.13 -5.39 16.31
CA ILE A 237 -4.84 -4.93 15.79
C ILE A 237 -5.04 -3.56 15.13
N THR A 238 -4.50 -2.51 15.75
CA THR A 238 -4.48 -1.15 15.21
C THR A 238 -3.24 -0.39 15.70
N GLY A 239 -2.73 0.56 14.92
CA GLY A 239 -1.52 1.33 15.21
C GLY A 239 -0.23 0.51 15.13
N SER A 240 -0.28 -0.67 14.55
CA SER A 240 0.80 -1.64 14.55
C SER A 240 1.54 -1.63 13.19
N TYR A 241 2.84 -1.95 13.25
CA TYR A 241 3.69 -2.12 12.08
C TYR A 241 4.14 -3.58 11.99
N HIS A 242 3.86 -4.21 10.87
CA HIS A 242 4.08 -5.64 10.67
C HIS A 242 5.03 -5.90 9.50
N LEU A 243 6.04 -6.70 9.74
CA LEU A 243 7.07 -7.05 8.75
C LEU A 243 6.66 -8.28 7.92
N VAL A 244 6.98 -8.23 6.61
CA VAL A 244 6.98 -9.37 5.69
C VAL A 244 8.31 -9.33 4.95
N ASP A 245 9.39 -9.76 5.58
CA ASP A 245 10.75 -9.41 5.18
C ASP A 245 11.76 -10.56 5.14
N GLY A 246 11.29 -11.80 5.26
CA GLY A 246 12.18 -12.96 5.22
C GLY A 246 13.30 -12.95 6.26
N GLY A 247 13.08 -12.23 7.39
CA GLY A 247 14.04 -12.11 8.49
C GLY A 247 15.07 -10.99 8.32
N TYR A 248 14.90 -10.09 7.35
CA TYR A 248 15.82 -8.95 7.13
C TYR A 248 16.03 -8.12 8.40
N SER A 249 14.96 -7.81 9.13
CA SER A 249 14.99 -6.96 10.32
C SER A 249 15.19 -7.72 11.65
N ALA A 250 15.46 -9.02 11.61
CA ALA A 250 15.62 -9.84 12.80
C ALA A 250 17.04 -9.77 13.41
N ARG A 251 17.93 -8.93 12.89
CA ARG A 251 19.33 -8.77 13.29
C ARG A 251 19.67 -7.30 13.61
#